data_1db4e17b8e07b4730c0060b54dad40ac
#
_entry.id   1db4e17b8e07b4730c0060b54dad40ac
#
_cell.length_a   1.000
_cell.length_b   1.000
_cell.length_c   1.000
_cell.angle_alpha   90.00
_cell.angle_beta   90.00
_cell.angle_gamma   90.00
#
_symmetry.space_group_name_H-M   'P 1'
#
loop_
_entity.id
_entity.type
_entity.pdbx_description
1 polymer ?
#
loop_
_entity_poly.entity_id
_entity_poly.type
_entity_poly.pdbx_seq_one_letter_code
_entity_poly.pdbx_strand_id
1 'polypeptide(L)'
;LTLKRRGVDKPIIKKITRGNIPIKSVDIAYMANDTTGVIRVKTFGLNTYDEFMQSLQRLHKQGMRKVIIDLRGNEGGILPIAIKMINEFLPEGRLILYTEGKASPRMDYNSNGRGKFQDIAVVVLINEFSASASEIFAGAIQDNDRGIIIGRRSFGKGLVQEQRLLPDSSALRLTVARYYIPSGRSIQKPYDQGKEKYYEDIYQRLLHGEFGQKDSIHFDEKLKYKTLGGRTVYGGGGIMPDIFVPEDTLGYSKYLAELNRKGQLPYEFTFEFMDLHRDEMKDIEDYKQLLKYLSKFDLVEMMADYAEKRGVKRDPKGIRDSYPVLNNSLKAYIGRHALDDEGFYPIIYQEDVTFQKALKNKGMGE
;
A
#
# COMPACT_ATOMS: atom_id res chain seq x y z
N LEU A 1 17.02 26.07 -14.10
CA LEU A 1 17.68 25.64 -12.85
C LEU A 1 19.18 25.67 -13.03
N THR A 2 19.89 26.11 -11.97
CA THR A 2 21.35 26.01 -11.86
C THR A 2 21.64 24.99 -10.78
N LEU A 3 22.33 23.91 -11.14
CA LEU A 3 22.63 22.78 -10.25
C LEU A 3 24.12 22.79 -9.92
N LYS A 4 24.46 22.62 -8.64
CA LYS A 4 25.83 22.38 -8.18
C LYS A 4 25.96 20.89 -7.83
N ARG A 5 26.93 20.22 -8.46
CA ARG A 5 27.23 18.81 -8.21
C ARG A 5 28.61 18.69 -7.56
N ARG A 6 28.75 17.86 -6.56
CA ARG A 6 30.04 17.56 -5.90
C ARG A 6 30.99 16.94 -6.94
N GLY A 7 32.25 17.41 -6.99
CA GLY A 7 33.24 16.95 -7.97
C GLY A 7 33.12 17.57 -9.37
N VAL A 8 32.19 18.52 -9.58
CA VAL A 8 32.05 19.26 -10.83
C VAL A 8 32.23 20.74 -10.54
N ASP A 9 33.28 21.36 -11.10
CA ASP A 9 33.62 22.77 -10.82
C ASP A 9 32.61 23.76 -11.40
N LYS A 10 32.06 23.48 -12.57
CA LYS A 10 31.12 24.37 -13.23
C LYS A 10 29.66 24.01 -12.89
N PRO A 11 28.82 25.00 -12.59
CA PRO A 11 27.39 24.78 -12.43
C PRO A 11 26.76 24.19 -13.69
N ILE A 12 25.88 23.21 -13.50
CA ILE A 12 25.09 22.59 -14.59
C ILE A 12 23.81 23.40 -14.77
N ILE A 13 23.64 24.04 -15.93
CA ILE A 13 22.44 24.80 -16.25
C ILE A 13 21.46 23.91 -17.00
N LYS A 14 20.25 23.75 -16.47
CA LYS A 14 19.14 23.02 -17.12
C LYS A 14 17.93 23.91 -17.28
N LYS A 15 17.41 24.01 -18.52
CA LYS A 15 16.13 24.65 -18.81
C LYS A 15 15.01 23.61 -18.56
N ILE A 16 14.04 23.99 -17.71
CA ILE A 16 12.85 23.16 -17.42
C ILE A 16 11.63 23.94 -17.94
N THR A 17 10.83 23.27 -18.75
CA THR A 17 9.54 23.82 -19.22
C THR A 17 8.45 23.25 -18.29
N ARG A 18 7.57 24.13 -17.80
CA ARG A 18 6.40 23.69 -17.01
C ARG A 18 5.45 22.89 -17.89
N GLY A 19 4.94 21.83 -17.35
CA GLY A 19 3.96 20.96 -18.00
C GLY A 19 3.12 20.22 -16.98
N ASN A 20 2.04 19.60 -17.41
CA ASN A 20 1.28 18.68 -16.57
C ASN A 20 2.11 17.41 -16.38
N ILE A 21 2.42 17.08 -15.13
CA ILE A 21 3.05 15.82 -14.77
C ILE A 21 1.93 14.90 -14.29
N PRO A 22 1.59 13.84 -15.04
CA PRO A 22 0.57 12.89 -14.60
C PRO A 22 1.09 12.15 -13.36
N ILE A 23 0.32 12.23 -12.27
CA ILE A 23 0.57 11.44 -11.07
C ILE A 23 -0.14 10.11 -11.26
N LYS A 24 0.63 9.03 -11.38
CA LYS A 24 0.08 7.68 -11.43
C LYS A 24 -0.55 7.31 -10.09
N SER A 25 -1.72 6.70 -10.14
CA SER A 25 -2.42 6.16 -8.97
C SER A 25 -2.11 4.68 -8.75
N VAL A 26 -1.72 3.98 -9.81
CA VAL A 26 -1.21 2.61 -9.77
C VAL A 26 0.32 2.69 -9.87
N ASP A 27 1.00 2.45 -8.73
CA ASP A 27 2.47 2.51 -8.69
C ASP A 27 3.09 1.42 -9.55
N ILE A 28 2.59 0.18 -9.42
CA ILE A 28 3.12 -1.00 -10.11
C ILE A 28 2.02 -2.01 -10.43
N ALA A 29 2.18 -2.69 -11.56
CA ALA A 29 1.42 -3.88 -11.91
C ALA A 29 2.32 -4.88 -12.63
N TYR A 30 2.51 -6.07 -12.08
CA TYR A 30 3.40 -7.11 -12.65
C TYR A 30 2.94 -8.53 -12.29
N MET A 31 3.44 -9.53 -13.01
CA MET A 31 3.24 -10.93 -12.66
C MET A 31 4.29 -11.37 -11.63
N ALA A 32 3.85 -11.72 -10.41
CA ALA A 32 4.74 -12.25 -9.36
C ALA A 32 5.14 -13.70 -9.60
N ASN A 33 4.29 -14.45 -10.28
CA ASN A 33 4.55 -15.79 -10.83
C ASN A 33 3.64 -16.03 -12.04
N ASP A 34 3.62 -17.21 -12.59
CA ASP A 34 2.90 -17.54 -13.83
C ASP A 34 1.38 -17.28 -13.78
N THR A 35 0.78 -17.28 -12.58
CA THR A 35 -0.67 -17.14 -12.41
C THR A 35 -1.10 -16.00 -11.47
N THR A 36 -0.17 -15.37 -10.76
CA THR A 36 -0.50 -14.33 -9.78
C THR A 36 -0.01 -12.97 -10.26
N GLY A 37 -0.97 -12.07 -10.52
CA GLY A 37 -0.71 -10.67 -10.77
C GLY A 37 -0.72 -9.85 -9.48
N VAL A 38 0.03 -8.76 -9.47
CA VAL A 38 0.11 -7.78 -8.38
C VAL A 38 -0.23 -6.42 -8.92
N ILE A 39 -1.09 -5.69 -8.23
CA ILE A 39 -1.42 -4.28 -8.52
C ILE A 39 -1.36 -3.50 -7.22
N ARG A 40 -0.46 -2.51 -7.15
CA ARG A 40 -0.40 -1.58 -6.03
C ARG A 40 -1.13 -0.29 -6.39
N VAL A 41 -2.15 0.04 -5.60
CA VAL A 41 -2.95 1.26 -5.78
C VAL A 41 -2.61 2.23 -4.64
N LYS A 42 -2.01 3.36 -4.99
CA LYS A 42 -1.56 4.38 -4.03
C LYS A 42 -2.69 5.29 -3.56
N THR A 43 -3.65 5.59 -4.43
CA THR A 43 -4.78 6.46 -4.14
C THR A 43 -5.94 6.17 -5.09
N PHE A 44 -7.16 6.60 -4.72
CA PHE A 44 -8.33 6.55 -5.60
C PHE A 44 -8.56 7.93 -6.23
N GLY A 45 -7.74 8.28 -7.24
CA GLY A 45 -7.83 9.51 -8.02
C GLY A 45 -8.69 9.34 -9.28
N LEU A 46 -8.83 10.42 -10.07
CA LEU A 46 -9.69 10.44 -11.26
C LEU A 46 -9.30 9.40 -12.32
N ASN A 47 -8.00 9.16 -12.51
CA ASN A 47 -7.47 8.23 -13.51
C ASN A 47 -7.28 6.80 -13.00
N THR A 48 -7.49 6.56 -11.70
CA THR A 48 -7.16 5.26 -11.06
C THR A 48 -7.92 4.10 -11.68
N TYR A 49 -9.20 4.28 -12.03
CA TYR A 49 -9.97 3.21 -12.64
C TYR A 49 -9.38 2.78 -13.99
N ASP A 50 -9.01 3.73 -14.84
CA ASP A 50 -8.45 3.44 -16.16
C ASP A 50 -7.07 2.77 -16.05
N GLU A 51 -6.19 3.27 -15.18
CA GLU A 51 -4.89 2.68 -14.88
C GLU A 51 -5.02 1.26 -14.32
N PHE A 52 -5.97 1.05 -13.42
CA PHE A 52 -6.26 -0.24 -12.81
C PHE A 52 -6.79 -1.25 -13.84
N MET A 53 -7.72 -0.83 -14.71
CA MET A 53 -8.28 -1.67 -15.77
C MET A 53 -7.24 -2.05 -16.82
N GLN A 54 -6.39 -1.11 -17.24
CA GLN A 54 -5.28 -1.39 -18.13
C GLN A 54 -4.33 -2.44 -17.52
N SER A 55 -4.04 -2.31 -16.23
CA SER A 55 -3.21 -3.25 -15.48
C SER A 55 -3.83 -4.63 -15.41
N LEU A 56 -5.11 -4.74 -15.00
CA LEU A 56 -5.85 -6.01 -14.93
C LEU A 56 -5.89 -6.72 -16.29
N GLN A 57 -6.22 -5.99 -17.35
CA GLN A 57 -6.30 -6.55 -18.71
C GLN A 57 -4.94 -7.05 -19.20
N ARG A 58 -3.87 -6.29 -18.94
CA ARG A 58 -2.51 -6.68 -19.29
C ARG A 58 -2.08 -7.96 -18.57
N LEU A 59 -2.28 -8.01 -17.25
CA LEU A 59 -1.94 -9.18 -16.44
C LEU A 59 -2.80 -10.41 -16.81
N HIS A 60 -4.08 -10.20 -17.09
CA HIS A 60 -4.97 -11.27 -17.53
C HIS A 60 -4.52 -11.90 -18.86
N LYS A 61 -4.08 -11.08 -19.83
CA LYS A 61 -3.47 -11.56 -21.09
C LYS A 61 -2.16 -12.34 -20.86
N GLN A 62 -1.47 -12.08 -19.74
CA GLN A 62 -0.24 -12.81 -19.35
C GLN A 62 -0.54 -14.11 -18.56
N GLY A 63 -1.82 -14.50 -18.42
CA GLY A 63 -2.22 -15.73 -17.74
C GLY A 63 -2.63 -15.57 -16.28
N MET A 64 -2.85 -14.34 -15.80
CA MET A 64 -3.29 -14.10 -14.42
C MET A 64 -4.62 -14.80 -14.09
N ARG A 65 -4.64 -15.57 -13.02
CA ARG A 65 -5.80 -16.23 -12.42
C ARG A 65 -6.09 -15.75 -11.00
N LYS A 66 -5.10 -15.14 -10.36
CA LYS A 66 -5.19 -14.52 -9.04
C LYS A 66 -4.59 -13.11 -9.09
N VAL A 67 -5.27 -12.15 -8.45
CA VAL A 67 -4.74 -10.80 -8.27
C VAL A 67 -4.52 -10.48 -6.79
N ILE A 68 -3.35 -9.93 -6.46
CA ILE A 68 -3.06 -9.30 -5.18
C ILE A 68 -3.18 -7.80 -5.39
N ILE A 69 -4.14 -7.17 -4.71
CA ILE A 69 -4.36 -5.72 -4.73
C ILE A 69 -3.79 -5.14 -3.45
N ASP A 70 -2.68 -4.41 -3.56
CA ASP A 70 -2.03 -3.79 -2.40
C ASP A 70 -2.56 -2.37 -2.17
N LEU A 71 -3.34 -2.22 -1.08
CA LEU A 71 -3.88 -0.96 -0.59
C LEU A 71 -3.18 -0.47 0.70
N ARG A 72 -2.07 -1.06 1.08
CA ARG A 72 -1.30 -0.61 2.24
C ARG A 72 -0.77 0.80 2.03
N GLY A 73 -0.97 1.67 3.02
CA GLY A 73 -0.61 3.09 2.93
C GLY A 73 -1.52 3.93 2.01
N ASN A 74 -2.62 3.37 1.51
CA ASN A 74 -3.58 4.10 0.68
C ASN A 74 -4.68 4.73 1.56
N GLU A 75 -4.62 6.04 1.73
CA GLU A 75 -5.56 6.82 2.57
C GLU A 75 -6.96 6.99 1.94
N GLY A 76 -7.20 6.37 0.78
CA GLY A 76 -8.47 6.42 0.06
C GLY A 76 -8.48 7.40 -1.11
N GLY A 77 -9.60 8.10 -1.28
CA GLY A 77 -9.81 9.06 -2.36
C GLY A 77 -11.28 9.12 -2.81
N ILE A 78 -11.52 9.11 -4.12
CA ILE A 78 -12.82 9.34 -4.75
C ILE A 78 -13.69 8.09 -4.67
N LEU A 79 -14.79 8.16 -3.90
CA LEU A 79 -15.73 7.06 -3.68
C LEU A 79 -16.25 6.41 -4.98
N PRO A 80 -16.77 7.15 -5.98
CA PRO A 80 -17.21 6.57 -7.25
C PRO A 80 -16.14 5.74 -7.96
N ILE A 81 -14.87 6.07 -7.81
CA ILE A 81 -13.76 5.30 -8.41
C ILE A 81 -13.61 3.94 -7.71
N ALA A 82 -13.64 3.91 -6.38
CA ALA A 82 -13.62 2.65 -5.64
C ALA A 82 -14.81 1.75 -6.01
N ILE A 83 -16.01 2.32 -6.12
CA ILE A 83 -17.23 1.57 -6.55
C ILE A 83 -17.03 0.96 -7.94
N LYS A 84 -16.50 1.72 -8.92
CA LYS A 84 -16.20 1.18 -10.25
C LYS A 84 -15.22 0.01 -10.21
N MET A 85 -14.14 0.14 -9.42
CA MET A 85 -13.14 -0.91 -9.29
C MET A 85 -13.69 -2.17 -8.62
N ILE A 86 -14.51 -2.03 -7.55
CA ILE A 86 -15.16 -3.15 -6.86
C ILE A 86 -16.11 -3.88 -7.80
N ASN A 87 -16.84 -3.13 -8.62
CA ASN A 87 -17.81 -3.65 -9.58
C ASN A 87 -17.20 -4.62 -10.61
N GLU A 88 -15.89 -4.52 -10.87
CA GLU A 88 -15.19 -5.45 -11.77
C GLU A 88 -15.14 -6.89 -11.24
N PHE A 89 -15.31 -7.07 -9.93
CA PHE A 89 -15.19 -8.37 -9.27
C PHE A 89 -16.51 -8.97 -8.78
N LEU A 90 -17.60 -8.20 -8.73
CA LEU A 90 -18.86 -8.64 -8.15
C LEU A 90 -19.88 -9.00 -9.22
N PRO A 91 -20.65 -10.08 -9.04
CA PRO A 91 -21.82 -10.36 -9.87
C PRO A 91 -22.91 -9.32 -9.67
N GLU A 92 -23.92 -9.31 -10.52
CA GLU A 92 -25.03 -8.34 -10.49
C GLU A 92 -25.80 -8.37 -9.15
N GLY A 93 -26.24 -7.19 -8.71
CA GLY A 93 -27.13 -7.04 -7.56
C GLY A 93 -26.45 -7.17 -6.18
N ARG A 94 -25.13 -7.33 -6.11
CA ARG A 94 -24.43 -7.36 -4.83
C ARG A 94 -24.28 -5.95 -4.26
N LEU A 95 -24.65 -5.78 -3.00
CA LEU A 95 -24.43 -4.51 -2.30
C LEU A 95 -22.92 -4.26 -2.17
N ILE A 96 -22.45 -3.10 -2.62
CA ILE A 96 -21.06 -2.63 -2.45
C ILE A 96 -20.95 -1.86 -1.13
N LEU A 97 -21.83 -0.90 -0.92
CA LEU A 97 -22.00 -0.12 0.30
C LEU A 97 -23.36 0.58 0.28
N TYR A 98 -23.75 1.13 1.41
CA TYR A 98 -24.75 2.18 1.45
C TYR A 98 -24.28 3.37 2.27
N THR A 99 -24.84 4.54 2.01
CA THR A 99 -24.62 5.77 2.77
C THR A 99 -25.90 6.18 3.49
N GLU A 100 -25.76 6.67 4.72
CA GLU A 100 -26.88 7.17 5.50
C GLU A 100 -26.42 8.24 6.49
N GLY A 101 -27.21 9.29 6.65
CA GLY A 101 -26.92 10.39 7.57
C GLY A 101 -28.20 11.06 8.10
N LYS A 102 -28.05 11.95 9.06
CA LYS A 102 -29.17 12.63 9.73
C LYS A 102 -30.11 13.35 8.72
N ALA A 103 -29.52 14.00 7.71
CA ALA A 103 -30.24 14.74 6.68
C ALA A 103 -30.06 14.10 5.28
N SER A 104 -29.40 12.94 5.20
CA SER A 104 -29.13 12.21 3.97
C SER A 104 -29.79 10.83 4.09
N PRO A 105 -30.90 10.57 3.37
CA PRO A 105 -31.56 9.28 3.43
C PRO A 105 -30.63 8.18 2.91
N ARG A 106 -30.91 6.94 3.28
CA ARG A 106 -30.14 5.79 2.83
C ARG A 106 -30.10 5.71 1.31
N MET A 107 -28.88 5.53 0.78
CA MET A 107 -28.60 5.33 -0.64
C MET A 107 -27.73 4.09 -0.81
N ASP A 108 -28.26 3.08 -1.50
CA ASP A 108 -27.58 1.82 -1.77
C ASP A 108 -26.80 1.89 -3.08
N TYR A 109 -25.58 1.35 -3.08
CA TYR A 109 -24.73 1.19 -4.26
C TYR A 109 -24.54 -0.30 -4.52
N ASN A 110 -25.15 -0.78 -5.59
CA ASN A 110 -25.10 -2.18 -5.98
C ASN A 110 -24.24 -2.39 -7.22
N SER A 111 -23.65 -3.56 -7.34
CA SER A 111 -22.92 -3.99 -8.53
C SER A 111 -23.89 -4.23 -9.71
N ASN A 112 -23.40 -3.98 -10.92
CA ASN A 112 -24.18 -4.10 -12.16
C ASN A 112 -23.88 -5.35 -13.00
N GLY A 113 -23.02 -6.24 -12.49
CA GLY A 113 -22.67 -7.50 -13.13
C GLY A 113 -21.85 -7.41 -14.43
N ARG A 114 -21.43 -6.19 -14.84
CA ARG A 114 -20.68 -5.97 -16.09
C ARG A 114 -19.16 -6.11 -15.92
N GLY A 115 -18.72 -6.43 -14.71
CA GLY A 115 -17.31 -6.63 -14.38
C GLY A 115 -16.71 -7.83 -15.11
N LYS A 116 -15.45 -7.70 -15.53
CA LYS A 116 -14.77 -8.70 -16.38
C LYS A 116 -13.90 -9.68 -15.58
N PHE A 117 -13.78 -9.50 -14.27
CA PHE A 117 -12.85 -10.23 -13.42
C PHE A 117 -13.56 -10.94 -12.26
N GLN A 118 -14.80 -11.39 -12.50
CA GLN A 118 -15.60 -12.06 -11.48
C GLN A 118 -15.06 -13.45 -11.10
N ASP A 119 -14.34 -14.11 -12.00
CA ASP A 119 -13.89 -15.50 -11.82
C ASP A 119 -12.44 -15.64 -11.33
N ILE A 120 -11.68 -14.53 -11.22
CA ILE A 120 -10.31 -14.59 -10.73
C ILE A 120 -10.27 -14.56 -9.20
N ALA A 121 -9.30 -15.23 -8.60
CA ALA A 121 -9.06 -15.14 -7.16
C ALA A 121 -8.58 -13.74 -6.76
N VAL A 122 -9.15 -13.16 -5.69
CA VAL A 122 -8.82 -11.81 -5.20
C VAL A 122 -8.26 -11.88 -3.79
N VAL A 123 -7.10 -11.26 -3.60
CA VAL A 123 -6.48 -11.01 -2.31
C VAL A 123 -6.23 -9.52 -2.17
N VAL A 124 -6.61 -8.92 -1.06
CA VAL A 124 -6.39 -7.50 -0.79
C VAL A 124 -5.47 -7.34 0.42
N LEU A 125 -4.41 -6.55 0.25
CA LEU A 125 -3.50 -6.20 1.35
C LEU A 125 -3.90 -4.86 1.96
N ILE A 126 -4.03 -4.82 3.27
CA ILE A 126 -4.31 -3.60 4.03
C ILE A 126 -3.38 -3.46 5.23
N ASN A 127 -3.24 -2.24 5.71
CA ASN A 127 -2.59 -1.93 6.98
C ASN A 127 -3.28 -0.74 7.68
N GLU A 128 -2.77 -0.33 8.81
CA GLU A 128 -3.29 0.76 9.66
C GLU A 128 -3.43 2.12 8.96
N PHE A 129 -2.79 2.30 7.79
CA PHE A 129 -2.89 3.50 6.95
C PHE A 129 -3.85 3.34 5.77
N SER A 130 -4.42 2.16 5.58
CA SER A 130 -5.50 1.95 4.59
C SER A 130 -6.77 2.59 5.12
N ALA A 131 -7.32 3.60 4.44
CA ALA A 131 -8.44 4.41 4.95
C ALA A 131 -9.51 4.69 3.89
N SER A 132 -10.74 5.02 4.33
CA SER A 132 -11.81 5.57 3.47
C SER A 132 -12.14 4.66 2.26
N ALA A 133 -11.90 5.10 1.02
CA ALA A 133 -12.17 4.32 -0.20
C ALA A 133 -11.43 2.96 -0.22
N SER A 134 -10.24 2.87 0.38
CA SER A 134 -9.53 1.59 0.56
C SER A 134 -10.27 0.64 1.48
N GLU A 135 -10.88 1.17 2.53
CA GLU A 135 -11.68 0.39 3.47
C GLU A 135 -13.02 -0.05 2.86
N ILE A 136 -13.60 0.79 2.00
CA ILE A 136 -14.79 0.42 1.22
C ILE A 136 -14.45 -0.72 0.27
N PHE A 137 -13.30 -0.62 -0.44
CA PHE A 137 -12.85 -1.68 -1.34
C PHE A 137 -12.64 -3.00 -0.59
N ALA A 138 -11.83 -2.98 0.47
CA ALA A 138 -11.53 -4.18 1.27
C ALA A 138 -12.79 -4.76 1.92
N GLY A 139 -13.64 -3.90 2.50
CA GLY A 139 -14.87 -4.31 3.17
C GLY A 139 -15.91 -4.88 2.23
N ALA A 140 -16.09 -4.31 1.03
CA ALA A 140 -17.01 -4.85 0.03
C ALA A 140 -16.55 -6.22 -0.48
N ILE A 141 -15.25 -6.42 -0.71
CA ILE A 141 -14.67 -7.72 -1.11
C ILE A 141 -14.83 -8.74 0.05
N GLN A 142 -14.58 -8.33 1.29
CA GLN A 142 -14.70 -9.18 2.47
C GLN A 142 -16.14 -9.62 2.72
N ASP A 143 -17.07 -8.65 2.79
CA ASP A 143 -18.45 -8.90 3.22
C ASP A 143 -19.28 -9.62 2.17
N ASN A 144 -18.93 -9.50 0.87
CA ASN A 144 -19.49 -10.32 -0.20
C ASN A 144 -18.81 -11.70 -0.32
N ASP A 145 -17.88 -12.06 0.54
CA ASP A 145 -17.09 -13.29 0.44
C ASP A 145 -16.43 -13.48 -0.95
N ARG A 146 -16.00 -12.36 -1.54
CA ARG A 146 -15.42 -12.35 -2.89
C ARG A 146 -13.89 -12.53 -2.90
N GLY A 147 -13.27 -12.30 -1.78
CA GLY A 147 -11.81 -12.38 -1.64
C GLY A 147 -11.36 -12.44 -0.20
N ILE A 148 -10.06 -12.52 0.00
CA ILE A 148 -9.40 -12.60 1.31
C ILE A 148 -8.65 -11.30 1.57
N ILE A 149 -8.81 -10.77 2.78
CA ILE A 149 -8.11 -9.57 3.25
C ILE A 149 -6.95 -10.02 4.14
N ILE A 150 -5.74 -9.56 3.83
CA ILE A 150 -4.50 -9.95 4.55
C ILE A 150 -3.76 -8.70 5.02
N GLY A 151 -3.20 -8.76 6.23
CA GLY A 151 -2.38 -7.69 6.79
C GLY A 151 -2.78 -7.29 8.19
N ARG A 152 -2.92 -5.99 8.46
CA ARG A 152 -3.31 -5.43 9.76
C ARG A 152 -4.59 -4.62 9.64
N ARG A 153 -5.24 -4.39 10.78
CA ARG A 153 -6.50 -3.64 10.88
C ARG A 153 -6.33 -2.23 10.27
N SER A 154 -7.28 -1.84 9.43
CA SER A 154 -7.27 -0.55 8.74
C SER A 154 -7.53 0.64 9.68
N PHE A 155 -7.58 1.84 9.13
CA PHE A 155 -7.65 3.09 9.89
C PHE A 155 -8.98 3.32 10.62
N GLY A 156 -10.10 3.01 9.99
CA GLY A 156 -11.44 3.25 10.55
C GLY A 156 -12.04 4.62 10.20
N LYS A 157 -11.97 5.04 8.91
CA LYS A 157 -12.59 6.28 8.42
C LYS A 157 -13.82 5.96 7.56
N GLY A 158 -15.01 6.00 8.17
CA GLY A 158 -16.29 5.68 7.56
C GLY A 158 -17.22 6.88 7.33
N LEU A 159 -16.67 8.06 7.06
CA LEU A 159 -17.43 9.31 6.89
C LEU A 159 -17.50 9.74 5.43
N VAL A 160 -18.70 10.15 5.00
CA VAL A 160 -18.95 10.80 3.70
C VAL A 160 -18.82 12.30 3.90
N GLN A 161 -17.93 12.92 3.13
CA GLN A 161 -17.69 14.36 3.15
C GLN A 161 -18.06 14.97 1.80
N GLU A 162 -18.86 16.03 1.82
CA GLU A 162 -19.16 16.85 0.66
C GLU A 162 -18.41 18.16 0.72
N GLN A 163 -17.96 18.63 -0.45
CA GLN A 163 -17.33 19.92 -0.61
C GLN A 163 -18.29 20.89 -1.28
N ARG A 164 -18.53 22.02 -0.63
CA ARG A 164 -19.32 23.14 -1.16
C ARG A 164 -18.39 24.31 -1.46
N LEU A 165 -18.37 24.74 -2.73
CA LEU A 165 -17.68 25.95 -3.12
C LEU A 165 -18.50 27.17 -2.68
N LEU A 166 -17.82 28.18 -2.15
CA LEU A 166 -18.39 29.46 -1.78
C LEU A 166 -18.14 30.52 -2.87
N PRO A 167 -18.89 31.63 -2.90
CA PRO A 167 -18.77 32.65 -3.95
C PRO A 167 -17.38 33.27 -4.12
N ASP A 168 -16.57 33.27 -3.06
CA ASP A 168 -15.20 33.80 -3.02
C ASP A 168 -14.15 32.76 -3.47
N SER A 169 -14.57 31.62 -4.04
CA SER A 169 -13.74 30.50 -4.43
C SER A 169 -13.11 29.71 -3.27
N SER A 170 -13.45 30.04 -2.03
CA SER A 170 -13.15 29.17 -0.89
C SER A 170 -14.06 27.94 -0.88
N ALA A 171 -13.72 26.93 -0.10
CA ALA A 171 -14.51 25.71 -0.03
C ALA A 171 -14.76 25.27 1.42
N LEU A 172 -15.98 24.86 1.69
CA LEU A 172 -16.37 24.21 2.93
C LEU A 172 -16.50 22.71 2.70
N ARG A 173 -15.87 21.90 3.56
CA ARG A 173 -16.02 20.45 3.55
C ARG A 173 -16.74 20.00 4.82
N LEU A 174 -17.90 19.37 4.62
CA LEU A 174 -18.78 18.92 5.70
C LEU A 174 -18.95 17.40 5.65
N THR A 175 -19.00 16.77 6.82
CA THR A 175 -19.48 15.40 6.97
C THR A 175 -21.02 15.39 6.92
N VAL A 176 -21.58 14.67 5.96
CA VAL A 176 -23.04 14.62 5.71
C VAL A 176 -23.65 13.25 5.98
N ALA A 177 -22.86 12.18 5.94
CA ALA A 177 -23.31 10.82 6.16
C ALA A 177 -22.18 9.91 6.65
N ARG A 178 -22.53 8.71 7.07
CA ARG A 178 -21.62 7.58 7.23
C ARG A 178 -21.82 6.62 6.07
N TYR A 179 -20.81 5.83 5.76
CA TYR A 179 -20.99 4.68 4.89
C TYR A 179 -20.91 3.38 5.68
N TYR A 180 -21.66 2.44 5.18
CA TYR A 180 -21.82 1.10 5.72
C TYR A 180 -21.50 0.10 4.62
N ILE A 181 -20.78 -0.95 4.96
CA ILE A 181 -20.41 -2.02 4.02
C ILE A 181 -21.46 -3.14 4.02
N PRO A 182 -21.39 -4.12 3.12
CA PRO A 182 -22.53 -5.02 2.84
C PRO A 182 -23.14 -5.75 4.04
N SER A 183 -22.37 -6.08 5.05
CA SER A 183 -22.90 -6.68 6.29
C SER A 183 -23.75 -5.73 7.15
N GLY A 184 -23.82 -4.45 6.79
CA GLY A 184 -24.50 -3.39 7.54
C GLY A 184 -23.63 -2.74 8.64
N ARG A 185 -22.38 -3.15 8.79
CA ARG A 185 -21.48 -2.55 9.77
C ARG A 185 -20.92 -1.20 9.31
N SER A 186 -20.85 -0.24 10.24
CA SER A 186 -20.04 0.95 10.06
C SER A 186 -18.61 0.64 10.49
N ILE A 187 -17.65 1.04 9.66
CA ILE A 187 -16.22 0.90 9.98
C ILE A 187 -15.67 2.12 10.71
N GLN A 188 -16.48 3.18 10.85
CA GLN A 188 -16.05 4.41 11.50
C GLN A 188 -15.66 4.16 12.95
N LYS A 189 -14.41 4.47 13.29
CA LYS A 189 -13.96 4.50 14.68
C LYS A 189 -14.56 5.70 15.45
N PRO A 190 -14.69 5.63 16.79
CA PRO A 190 -15.18 6.74 17.58
C PRO A 190 -14.43 8.05 17.34
N TYR A 191 -15.14 9.19 17.30
CA TYR A 191 -14.55 10.53 17.14
C TYR A 191 -15.22 11.61 18.03
N ASP A 192 -16.03 11.17 18.97
CA ASP A 192 -16.73 11.99 19.96
C ASP A 192 -15.79 12.64 21.00
N GLN A 193 -14.56 12.12 21.12
CA GLN A 193 -13.55 12.62 22.06
C GLN A 193 -12.61 13.69 21.45
N GLY A 194 -12.95 14.18 20.25
CA GLY A 194 -12.20 15.25 19.59
C GLY A 194 -11.15 14.79 18.60
N LYS A 195 -10.65 15.75 17.80
CA LYS A 195 -9.74 15.51 16.69
C LYS A 195 -8.40 14.91 17.12
N GLU A 196 -7.85 15.37 18.23
CA GLU A 196 -6.54 14.91 18.74
C GLU A 196 -6.58 13.42 19.04
N LYS A 197 -7.54 12.97 19.87
CA LYS A 197 -7.70 11.56 20.21
C LYS A 197 -8.01 10.67 19.00
N TYR A 198 -8.71 11.22 18.00
CA TYR A 198 -8.99 10.50 16.78
C TYR A 198 -7.72 10.12 15.99
N TYR A 199 -6.71 11.01 15.96
CA TYR A 199 -5.43 10.73 15.29
C TYR A 199 -4.43 10.00 16.19
N GLU A 200 -4.51 10.20 17.50
CA GLU A 200 -3.70 9.47 18.49
C GLU A 200 -4.04 7.96 18.53
N ASP A 201 -5.22 7.55 18.04
CA ASP A 201 -5.66 6.15 18.03
C ASP A 201 -4.61 5.20 17.42
N ILE A 202 -3.98 5.57 16.30
CA ILE A 202 -2.93 4.73 15.69
C ILE A 202 -1.74 4.56 16.65
N TYR A 203 -1.35 5.63 17.33
CA TYR A 203 -0.26 5.57 18.30
C TYR A 203 -0.64 4.72 19.53
N GLN A 204 -1.86 4.84 20.02
CA GLN A 204 -2.38 4.00 21.11
C GLN A 204 -2.42 2.52 20.68
N ARG A 205 -2.86 2.21 19.47
CA ARG A 205 -2.85 0.86 18.92
C ARG A 205 -1.44 0.26 18.86
N LEU A 206 -0.44 1.08 18.48
CA LEU A 206 0.97 0.67 18.50
C LEU A 206 1.44 0.38 19.92
N LEU A 207 1.17 1.27 20.89
CA LEU A 207 1.56 1.11 22.30
C LEU A 207 0.92 -0.13 22.95
N HIS A 208 -0.31 -0.46 22.58
CA HIS A 208 -1.02 -1.65 23.07
C HIS A 208 -0.61 -2.94 22.35
N GLY A 209 0.38 -2.89 21.43
CA GLY A 209 0.92 -4.05 20.74
C GLY A 209 0.03 -4.62 19.63
N GLU A 210 -0.99 -3.85 19.16
CA GLU A 210 -1.91 -4.32 18.13
C GLU A 210 -1.22 -4.65 16.80
N PHE A 211 -0.11 -3.98 16.50
CA PHE A 211 0.63 -4.23 15.24
C PHE A 211 1.44 -5.53 15.28
N GLY A 212 1.79 -6.00 16.48
CA GLY A 212 2.56 -7.23 16.68
C GLY A 212 1.73 -8.46 17.00
N GLN A 213 0.54 -8.28 17.60
CA GLN A 213 -0.24 -9.41 18.14
C GLN A 213 -1.74 -9.23 17.89
N LYS A 214 -2.35 -10.25 17.27
CA LYS A 214 -3.80 -10.28 17.00
C LYS A 214 -4.64 -10.20 18.29
N ASP A 215 -4.20 -10.84 19.35
CA ASP A 215 -4.93 -10.94 20.62
C ASP A 215 -4.96 -9.60 21.39
N SER A 216 -4.13 -8.62 21.01
CA SER A 216 -4.18 -7.26 21.53
C SER A 216 -5.32 -6.41 20.95
N ILE A 217 -6.05 -6.95 19.95
CA ILE A 217 -7.16 -6.25 19.30
C ILE A 217 -8.45 -6.56 20.06
N HIS A 218 -9.03 -5.53 20.67
CA HIS A 218 -10.31 -5.66 21.37
C HIS A 218 -11.48 -5.33 20.45
N PHE A 219 -12.45 -6.23 20.38
CA PHE A 219 -13.69 -6.08 19.62
C PHE A 219 -14.86 -5.85 20.56
N ASP A 220 -15.76 -4.93 20.20
CA ASP A 220 -17.06 -4.83 20.87
C ASP A 220 -18.00 -5.90 20.30
N GLU A 221 -18.37 -6.87 21.10
CA GLU A 221 -19.30 -7.94 20.71
C GLU A 221 -20.67 -7.43 20.26
N LYS A 222 -21.06 -6.20 20.66
CA LYS A 222 -22.27 -5.52 20.18
C LYS A 222 -22.16 -5.09 18.72
N LEU A 223 -20.93 -4.97 18.19
CA LEU A 223 -20.64 -4.60 16.81
C LEU A 223 -20.23 -5.79 15.94
N LYS A 224 -20.75 -6.97 16.29
CA LYS A 224 -20.55 -8.22 15.57
C LYS A 224 -21.55 -8.37 14.45
N TYR A 225 -21.06 -8.63 13.24
CA TYR A 225 -21.85 -8.81 12.03
C TYR A 225 -21.45 -10.10 11.32
N LYS A 226 -22.17 -10.42 10.25
CA LYS A 226 -21.89 -11.57 9.40
C LYS A 226 -21.71 -11.15 7.95
N THR A 227 -20.70 -11.72 7.29
CA THR A 227 -20.59 -11.63 5.83
C THR A 227 -21.72 -12.41 5.17
N LEU A 228 -21.83 -12.29 3.86
CA LEU A 228 -22.85 -13.04 3.09
C LEU A 228 -22.73 -14.55 3.29
N GLY A 229 -21.50 -15.09 3.36
CA GLY A 229 -21.21 -16.50 3.63
C GLY A 229 -21.15 -16.89 5.12
N GLY A 230 -21.52 -15.96 6.03
CA GLY A 230 -21.64 -16.24 7.45
C GLY A 230 -20.37 -16.11 8.29
N ARG A 231 -19.26 -15.63 7.72
CA ARG A 231 -18.04 -15.29 8.48
C ARG A 231 -18.31 -14.16 9.46
N THR A 232 -17.70 -14.21 10.63
CA THR A 232 -17.82 -13.13 11.62
C THR A 232 -16.89 -11.98 11.28
N VAL A 233 -17.45 -10.76 11.29
CA VAL A 233 -16.74 -9.50 11.10
C VAL A 233 -17.21 -8.47 12.13
N TYR A 234 -16.40 -7.44 12.40
CA TYR A 234 -16.70 -6.43 13.41
C TYR A 234 -16.73 -5.03 12.81
N GLY A 235 -17.60 -4.18 13.34
CA GLY A 235 -17.70 -2.77 13.01
C GLY A 235 -16.97 -1.87 14.03
N GLY A 236 -17.09 -0.55 13.82
CA GLY A 236 -16.66 0.45 14.80
C GLY A 236 -15.17 0.76 14.87
N GLY A 237 -14.32 0.15 14.03
CA GLY A 237 -12.88 0.37 14.14
C GLY A 237 -12.04 -0.05 12.93
N GLY A 238 -12.54 0.18 11.71
CA GLY A 238 -11.87 -0.20 10.48
C GLY A 238 -12.18 -1.64 10.02
N ILE A 239 -11.44 -2.10 9.04
CA ILE A 239 -11.53 -3.46 8.48
C ILE A 239 -10.49 -4.34 9.16
N MET A 240 -10.94 -5.37 9.86
CA MET A 240 -10.06 -6.42 10.36
C MET A 240 -9.76 -7.41 9.23
N PRO A 241 -8.48 -7.71 8.96
CA PRO A 241 -8.14 -8.69 7.93
C PRO A 241 -8.60 -10.11 8.33
N ASP A 242 -8.90 -10.93 7.32
CA ASP A 242 -9.19 -12.36 7.51
C ASP A 242 -7.94 -13.12 7.99
N ILE A 243 -6.79 -12.73 7.47
CA ILE A 243 -5.48 -13.24 7.88
C ILE A 243 -4.65 -12.09 8.42
N PHE A 244 -4.51 -12.06 9.73
CA PHE A 244 -3.64 -11.10 10.38
C PHE A 244 -2.17 -11.48 10.15
N VAL A 245 -1.38 -10.49 9.76
CA VAL A 245 0.07 -10.60 9.63
C VAL A 245 0.69 -9.46 10.46
N PRO A 246 1.46 -9.78 11.51
CA PRO A 246 2.07 -8.76 12.35
C PRO A 246 3.08 -7.91 11.56
N GLU A 247 3.40 -6.75 12.10
CA GLU A 247 4.51 -5.95 11.60
C GLU A 247 5.81 -6.75 11.74
N ASP A 248 6.57 -6.80 10.66
CA ASP A 248 7.88 -7.46 10.68
C ASP A 248 8.90 -6.54 11.35
N THR A 249 9.36 -6.94 12.52
CA THR A 249 10.40 -6.25 13.26
C THR A 249 11.75 -7.01 13.23
N LEU A 250 11.81 -8.14 12.52
CA LEU A 250 13.04 -8.90 12.36
C LEU A 250 14.05 -8.09 11.53
N GLY A 251 15.31 -8.16 11.93
CA GLY A 251 16.38 -7.46 11.25
C GLY A 251 16.49 -5.96 11.57
N TYR A 252 15.67 -5.41 12.47
CA TYR A 252 15.81 -4.03 12.94
C TYR A 252 16.78 -3.96 14.13
N SER A 253 18.04 -3.61 13.86
CA SER A 253 19.08 -3.40 14.89
C SER A 253 19.26 -1.92 15.23
N LYS A 254 19.95 -1.65 16.35
CA LYS A 254 20.36 -0.29 16.70
C LYS A 254 21.25 0.34 15.62
N TYR A 255 22.06 -0.48 14.95
CA TYR A 255 22.90 -0.04 13.84
C TYR A 255 22.05 0.49 12.68
N LEU A 256 21.04 -0.27 12.24
CA LEU A 256 20.12 0.16 11.17
C LEU A 256 19.36 1.44 11.56
N ALA A 257 18.91 1.54 12.81
CA ALA A 257 18.26 2.75 13.32
C ALA A 257 19.19 3.97 13.26
N GLU A 258 20.49 3.80 13.57
CA GLU A 258 21.47 4.88 13.49
C GLU A 258 21.77 5.30 12.04
N LEU A 259 21.87 4.35 11.11
CA LEU A 259 22.01 4.63 9.68
C LEU A 259 20.88 5.52 9.16
N ASN A 260 19.64 5.21 9.55
CA ASN A 260 18.46 5.97 9.15
C ASN A 260 18.41 7.35 9.82
N ARG A 261 18.78 7.45 11.10
CA ARG A 261 18.80 8.71 11.86
C ARG A 261 19.81 9.74 11.33
N LYS A 262 20.95 9.27 10.81
CA LYS A 262 22.01 10.14 10.28
C LYS A 262 21.82 10.60 8.82
N GLY A 263 20.57 10.58 8.29
CA GLY A 263 20.28 11.12 6.97
C GLY A 263 19.89 10.05 5.94
N GLN A 264 19.36 8.91 6.39
CA GLN A 264 18.99 7.81 5.48
C GLN A 264 20.18 7.30 4.65
N LEU A 265 21.31 7.12 5.31
CA LEU A 265 22.56 6.71 4.66
C LEU A 265 22.44 5.51 3.71
N PRO A 266 21.58 4.48 3.97
CA PRO A 266 21.37 3.41 3.00
C PRO A 266 20.84 3.91 1.65
N TYR A 267 19.93 4.89 1.66
CA TYR A 267 19.41 5.50 0.43
C TYR A 267 20.46 6.38 -0.26
N GLU A 268 21.20 7.20 0.49
CA GLU A 268 22.28 8.03 -0.06
C GLU A 268 23.39 7.18 -0.70
N PHE A 269 23.78 6.06 -0.08
CA PHE A 269 24.76 5.13 -0.63
C PHE A 269 24.36 4.64 -2.02
N THR A 270 23.06 4.39 -2.25
CA THR A 270 22.62 3.88 -3.55
C THR A 270 22.83 4.87 -4.69
N PHE A 271 22.82 6.18 -4.44
CA PHE A 271 23.21 7.18 -5.46
C PHE A 271 24.69 7.08 -5.82
N GLU A 272 25.57 6.93 -4.81
CA GLU A 272 27.00 6.77 -5.07
C GLU A 272 27.28 5.47 -5.83
N PHE A 273 26.61 4.37 -5.46
CA PHE A 273 26.70 3.11 -6.18
C PHE A 273 26.25 3.25 -7.64
N MET A 274 25.11 3.91 -7.88
CA MET A 274 24.59 4.16 -9.22
C MET A 274 25.52 5.01 -10.07
N ASP A 275 26.14 6.04 -9.48
CA ASP A 275 27.08 6.90 -10.22
C ASP A 275 28.36 6.14 -10.61
N LEU A 276 28.87 5.24 -9.74
CA LEU A 276 30.05 4.42 -10.02
C LEU A 276 29.81 3.31 -11.07
N HIS A 277 28.60 2.75 -11.10
CA HIS A 277 28.26 1.59 -11.94
C HIS A 277 27.32 1.93 -13.12
N ARG A 278 27.13 3.21 -13.42
CA ARG A 278 26.17 3.70 -14.42
C ARG A 278 26.33 3.05 -15.80
N ASP A 279 27.55 2.96 -16.29
CA ASP A 279 27.84 2.44 -17.64
C ASP A 279 27.61 0.94 -17.74
N GLU A 280 27.82 0.22 -16.64
CA GLU A 280 27.61 -1.24 -16.58
C GLU A 280 26.12 -1.60 -16.45
N MET A 281 25.30 -0.68 -15.93
CA MET A 281 23.88 -0.90 -15.67
C MET A 281 22.95 -0.35 -16.76
N LYS A 282 23.47 0.37 -17.76
CA LYS A 282 22.67 1.07 -18.78
C LYS A 282 21.79 0.13 -19.63
N ASP A 283 22.21 -1.12 -19.82
CA ASP A 283 21.52 -2.11 -20.67
C ASP A 283 20.64 -3.09 -19.83
N ILE A 284 20.44 -2.82 -18.52
CA ILE A 284 19.57 -3.60 -17.65
C ILE A 284 18.11 -3.16 -17.89
N GLU A 285 17.27 -4.09 -18.34
CA GLU A 285 15.89 -3.81 -18.73
C GLU A 285 14.86 -4.26 -17.69
N ASP A 286 15.21 -5.20 -16.80
CA ASP A 286 14.30 -5.73 -15.79
C ASP A 286 14.98 -6.00 -14.43
N TYR A 287 14.15 -6.17 -13.38
CA TYR A 287 14.65 -6.40 -12.03
C TYR A 287 15.41 -7.73 -11.85
N LYS A 288 15.17 -8.75 -12.69
CA LYS A 288 15.88 -10.05 -12.60
C LYS A 288 17.31 -9.92 -13.12
N GLN A 289 17.49 -9.20 -14.23
CA GLN A 289 18.82 -8.85 -14.75
C GLN A 289 19.58 -7.99 -13.72
N LEU A 290 18.87 -7.02 -13.10
CA LEU A 290 19.46 -6.20 -12.05
C LEU A 290 19.91 -7.03 -10.85
N LEU A 291 19.08 -7.93 -10.32
CA LEU A 291 19.44 -8.79 -9.21
C LEU A 291 20.65 -9.69 -9.55
N LYS A 292 20.72 -10.20 -10.76
CA LYS A 292 21.87 -10.96 -11.26
C LYS A 292 23.14 -10.12 -11.30
N TYR A 293 23.04 -8.85 -11.71
CA TYR A 293 24.17 -7.92 -11.67
C TYR A 293 24.61 -7.64 -10.24
N LEU A 294 23.67 -7.28 -9.36
CA LEU A 294 23.93 -6.92 -7.96
C LEU A 294 24.45 -8.09 -7.12
N SER A 295 24.24 -9.35 -7.53
CA SER A 295 24.77 -10.52 -6.83
C SER A 295 26.31 -10.61 -6.82
N LYS A 296 26.99 -9.80 -7.62
CA LYS A 296 28.46 -9.72 -7.66
C LYS A 296 29.04 -8.91 -6.48
N PHE A 297 28.20 -8.19 -5.73
CA PHE A 297 28.62 -7.22 -4.71
C PHE A 297 28.09 -7.60 -3.33
N ASP A 298 28.89 -7.43 -2.30
CA ASP A 298 28.40 -7.35 -0.93
C ASP A 298 27.97 -5.91 -0.62
N LEU A 299 26.73 -5.60 -0.99
CA LEU A 299 26.17 -4.26 -0.84
C LEU A 299 26.13 -3.81 0.62
N VAL A 300 25.99 -4.74 1.57
CA VAL A 300 25.90 -4.42 3.01
C VAL A 300 27.26 -4.03 3.55
N GLU A 301 28.32 -4.73 3.18
CA GLU A 301 29.68 -4.36 3.57
C GLU A 301 30.12 -3.03 2.92
N MET A 302 29.81 -2.84 1.63
CA MET A 302 30.07 -1.55 0.94
C MET A 302 29.33 -0.40 1.62
N MET A 303 28.06 -0.63 2.04
CA MET A 303 27.25 0.34 2.78
C MET A 303 27.87 0.62 4.17
N ALA A 304 28.39 -0.40 4.86
CA ALA A 304 29.03 -0.24 6.17
C ALA A 304 30.29 0.62 6.05
N ASP A 305 31.12 0.42 5.02
CA ASP A 305 32.30 1.26 4.73
C ASP A 305 31.89 2.71 4.40
N TYR A 306 30.83 2.89 3.66
CA TYR A 306 30.26 4.20 3.34
C TYR A 306 29.80 4.95 4.60
N ALA A 307 29.13 4.25 5.52
CA ALA A 307 28.63 4.79 6.77
C ALA A 307 29.78 5.16 7.74
N GLU A 308 30.81 4.33 7.82
CA GLU A 308 31.98 4.58 8.67
C GLU A 308 32.68 5.88 8.27
N LYS A 309 32.88 6.12 6.98
CA LYS A 309 33.43 7.39 6.44
C LYS A 309 32.56 8.61 6.80
N ARG A 310 31.29 8.39 7.20
CA ARG A 310 30.32 9.43 7.62
C ARG A 310 30.07 9.45 9.12
N GLY A 311 30.91 8.77 9.88
CA GLY A 311 30.95 8.81 11.34
C GLY A 311 29.92 7.91 12.01
N VAL A 312 29.43 6.86 11.33
CA VAL A 312 28.70 5.77 11.97
C VAL A 312 29.68 4.66 12.33
N LYS A 313 29.85 4.40 13.62
CA LYS A 313 30.74 3.34 14.10
C LYS A 313 30.26 1.97 13.61
N ARG A 314 31.17 1.18 13.08
CA ARG A 314 30.89 -0.18 12.63
C ARG A 314 30.45 -1.06 13.80
N ASP A 315 29.32 -1.74 13.65
CA ASP A 315 28.78 -2.71 14.61
C ASP A 315 28.57 -4.07 13.91
N PRO A 316 29.55 -5.00 14.04
CA PRO A 316 29.48 -6.29 13.35
C PRO A 316 28.27 -7.14 13.74
N LYS A 317 27.77 -7.00 14.98
CA LYS A 317 26.54 -7.69 15.40
C LYS A 317 25.32 -7.06 14.76
N GLY A 318 25.17 -5.73 14.85
CA GLY A 318 24.07 -5.00 14.25
C GLY A 318 24.01 -5.16 12.73
N ILE A 319 25.15 -5.21 12.05
CA ILE A 319 25.24 -5.48 10.61
C ILE A 319 24.70 -6.89 10.31
N ARG A 320 25.13 -7.93 11.02
CA ARG A 320 24.63 -9.30 10.83
C ARG A 320 23.12 -9.40 11.08
N ASP A 321 22.68 -8.81 12.19
CA ASP A 321 21.26 -8.85 12.58
C ASP A 321 20.36 -8.17 11.53
N SER A 322 20.85 -7.09 10.90
CA SER A 322 20.11 -6.33 9.87
C SER A 322 20.41 -6.74 8.43
N TYR A 323 21.31 -7.68 8.21
CA TYR A 323 21.78 -8.03 6.86
C TYR A 323 20.65 -8.32 5.87
N PRO A 324 19.66 -9.17 6.16
CA PRO A 324 18.59 -9.47 5.20
C PRO A 324 17.79 -8.22 4.81
N VAL A 325 17.34 -7.44 5.80
CA VAL A 325 16.54 -6.22 5.58
C VAL A 325 17.34 -5.16 4.84
N LEU A 326 18.59 -4.94 5.25
CA LEU A 326 19.46 -3.93 4.64
C LEU A 326 19.81 -4.31 3.20
N ASN A 327 20.21 -5.57 2.95
CA ASN A 327 20.55 -6.06 1.62
C ASN A 327 19.36 -5.95 0.64
N ASN A 328 18.14 -6.34 1.09
CA ASN A 328 16.94 -6.23 0.26
C ASN A 328 16.60 -4.76 -0.01
N SER A 329 16.67 -3.90 1.00
CA SER A 329 16.41 -2.46 0.87
C SER A 329 17.39 -1.78 -0.10
N LEU A 330 18.69 -2.09 0.01
CA LEU A 330 19.72 -1.54 -0.89
C LEU A 330 19.47 -1.96 -2.35
N LYS A 331 19.19 -3.24 -2.58
CA LYS A 331 18.83 -3.75 -3.92
C LYS A 331 17.59 -3.07 -4.47
N ALA A 332 16.55 -2.90 -3.64
CA ALA A 332 15.31 -2.25 -4.04
C ALA A 332 15.51 -0.76 -4.37
N TYR A 333 16.28 -0.02 -3.56
CA TYR A 333 16.60 1.39 -3.86
C TYR A 333 17.44 1.54 -5.12
N ILE A 334 18.44 0.69 -5.34
CA ILE A 334 19.20 0.67 -6.61
C ILE A 334 18.22 0.35 -7.77
N GLY A 335 17.30 -0.59 -7.57
CA GLY A 335 16.26 -0.91 -8.53
C GLY A 335 15.38 0.29 -8.87
N ARG A 336 14.99 1.09 -7.88
CA ARG A 336 14.24 2.33 -8.09
C ARG A 336 15.00 3.35 -8.92
N HIS A 337 16.29 3.47 -8.71
CA HIS A 337 17.11 4.39 -9.49
C HIS A 337 17.33 3.93 -10.93
N ALA A 338 17.41 2.62 -11.16
CA ALA A 338 17.65 2.03 -12.48
C ALA A 338 16.37 1.88 -13.31
N LEU A 339 15.27 1.45 -12.69
CA LEU A 339 14.06 0.97 -13.35
C LEU A 339 12.76 1.51 -12.71
N ASP A 340 12.83 2.60 -11.94
CA ASP A 340 11.70 3.17 -11.22
C ASP A 340 10.97 2.14 -10.32
N ASP A 341 9.64 2.18 -10.29
CA ASP A 341 8.80 1.28 -9.50
C ASP A 341 8.89 -0.18 -9.96
N GLU A 342 9.19 -0.43 -11.24
CA GLU A 342 9.37 -1.76 -11.82
C GLU A 342 10.65 -2.45 -11.29
N GLY A 343 11.65 -1.68 -10.87
CA GLY A 343 12.83 -2.17 -10.20
C GLY A 343 12.68 -2.28 -8.68
N PHE A 344 11.82 -1.45 -8.07
CA PHE A 344 11.69 -1.38 -6.62
C PHE A 344 10.76 -2.44 -6.04
N TYR A 345 9.48 -2.45 -6.45
CA TYR A 345 8.46 -3.28 -5.80
C TYR A 345 8.70 -4.79 -5.95
N PRO A 346 9.10 -5.32 -7.12
CA PRO A 346 9.37 -6.75 -7.23
C PRO A 346 10.52 -7.23 -6.33
N ILE A 347 11.46 -6.33 -5.99
CA ILE A 347 12.58 -6.64 -5.11
C ILE A 347 12.16 -6.52 -3.64
N ILE A 348 11.56 -5.39 -3.23
CA ILE A 348 11.21 -5.16 -1.83
C ILE A 348 10.18 -6.18 -1.31
N TYR A 349 9.29 -6.66 -2.17
CA TYR A 349 8.28 -7.67 -1.82
C TYR A 349 8.83 -9.08 -1.60
N GLN A 350 10.07 -9.36 -1.96
CA GLN A 350 10.67 -10.68 -1.72
C GLN A 350 10.78 -11.01 -0.23
N GLU A 351 11.07 -10.00 0.60
CA GLU A 351 11.20 -10.15 2.06
C GLU A 351 9.97 -9.62 2.82
N ASP A 352 8.93 -9.15 2.11
CA ASP A 352 7.69 -8.65 2.73
C ASP A 352 6.82 -9.81 3.19
N VAL A 353 6.77 -10.06 4.49
CA VAL A 353 6.02 -11.18 5.09
C VAL A 353 4.52 -11.16 4.77
N THR A 354 3.90 -9.98 4.67
CA THR A 354 2.48 -9.83 4.31
C THR A 354 2.26 -10.22 2.86
N PHE A 355 3.11 -9.74 1.98
CA PHE A 355 3.05 -10.08 0.56
C PHE A 355 3.33 -11.57 0.33
N GLN A 356 4.34 -12.14 0.97
CA GLN A 356 4.66 -13.57 0.86
C GLN A 356 3.53 -14.45 1.38
N LYS A 357 2.81 -14.03 2.42
CA LYS A 357 1.60 -14.71 2.90
C LYS A 357 0.48 -14.69 1.85
N ALA A 358 0.29 -13.55 1.19
CA ALA A 358 -0.69 -13.40 0.11
C ALA A 358 -0.31 -14.22 -1.14
N LEU A 359 0.97 -14.27 -1.47
CA LEU A 359 1.45 -15.03 -2.62
C LEU A 359 1.19 -16.53 -2.46
N LYS A 360 1.36 -17.05 -1.23
CA LYS A 360 1.10 -18.46 -0.87
C LYS A 360 -0.38 -18.77 -0.67
N ASN A 361 -1.22 -17.77 -0.45
CA ASN A 361 -2.66 -17.97 -0.26
C ASN A 361 -3.34 -18.25 -1.61
N LYS A 362 -4.20 -19.26 -1.65
CA LYS A 362 -4.88 -19.67 -2.89
C LYS A 362 -6.10 -18.82 -3.27
N GLY A 363 -6.58 -17.97 -2.35
CA GLY A 363 -7.81 -17.20 -2.50
C GLY A 363 -9.03 -17.96 -1.96
N MET A 364 -10.23 -17.35 -2.06
CA MET A 364 -11.49 -18.06 -1.75
C MET A 364 -11.88 -18.87 -2.97
N GLY A 365 -12.02 -20.18 -2.82
CA GLY A 365 -12.51 -21.06 -3.89
C GLY A 365 -11.71 -22.35 -4.14
N GLU A 366 -10.64 -22.61 -3.38
CA GLU A 366 -9.98 -23.93 -3.36
C GLU A 366 -9.93 -24.52 -1.95
#